data_c33c1da8aac5b0f7f479aa0d950eadf5
#
_entry.id   c33c1da8aac5b0f7f479aa0d950eadf5
#
_cell.length_a   1.000
_cell.length_b   1.000
_cell.length_c   1.000
_cell.angle_alpha   90.00
_cell.angle_beta   90.00
_cell.angle_gamma   90.00
#
_symmetry.space_group_name_H-M   'P 1'
#
loop_
_entity.id
_entity.type
_entity.pdbx_description
1 polymer ?
#
loop_
_entity_poly.entity_id
_entity_poly.type
_entity_poly.pdbx_seq_one_letter_code
_entity_poly.pdbx_strand_id
1 'polypeptide(L)'
;MKRIFSLVMAAAFFTAATAQAADVTLLNASYDATRELYQTLGTSFAARYAKSGDKITLSSSHGGSGAQARAVIDGLQADVVTLALAADIDAIASKAKLLPRDWQARLPHNSAPYTSTIVFLVRKGNPKQIKDWNDLVKPGVQVIAPNPKTGGASRWVYLAAWAYAEKAPGGNANSARAFVADLYKHVPVLDSSGRGSSVTFTKRGLGDVLLNWENEALLALKQPDGDQYQIVYPSRSILAEPPVALVDVNADKRGTRKAAEAFLNYLYTPQAQEIEARNFYRPRDQQILAKYRKTFPNLPLATVDADFGGWAKAQATHFADGGVFDQIYQPGK
;
A
#
# COMPACT_ATOMS: atom_id res chain seq x y z
N MET A 1 -3.62 -49.08 76.95
CA MET A 1 -3.47 -47.74 76.33
C MET A 1 -2.90 -47.92 74.93
N LYS A 2 -3.79 -47.93 73.87
CA LYS A 2 -3.40 -48.07 72.48
C LYS A 2 -3.66 -46.71 71.82
N ARG A 3 -2.59 -46.00 71.40
CA ARG A 3 -2.66 -44.75 70.64
C ARG A 3 -2.81 -45.08 69.15
N ILE A 4 -3.90 -44.69 68.56
CA ILE A 4 -4.16 -44.74 67.12
C ILE A 4 -3.66 -43.46 66.51
N PHE A 5 -2.63 -43.55 65.62
CA PHE A 5 -2.15 -42.42 64.78
C PHE A 5 -2.99 -42.39 63.50
N SER A 6 -3.83 -41.37 63.35
CA SER A 6 -4.54 -41.12 62.10
C SER A 6 -3.64 -40.31 61.18
N LEU A 7 -3.25 -40.92 60.06
CA LEU A 7 -2.51 -40.26 58.96
C LEU A 7 -3.51 -39.56 58.03
N VAL A 8 -3.57 -38.23 58.07
CA VAL A 8 -4.37 -37.43 57.12
C VAL A 8 -3.51 -37.20 55.88
N MET A 9 -3.93 -37.87 54.79
CA MET A 9 -3.29 -37.72 53.48
C MET A 9 -3.96 -36.54 52.74
N ALA A 10 -3.30 -35.40 52.68
CA ALA A 10 -3.76 -34.23 51.93
C ALA A 10 -3.50 -34.44 50.44
N ALA A 11 -4.56 -34.73 49.71
CA ALA A 11 -4.53 -34.78 48.24
C ALA A 11 -4.50 -33.34 47.68
N ALA A 12 -3.36 -32.90 47.17
CA ALA A 12 -3.22 -31.66 46.45
C ALA A 12 -3.83 -31.83 45.03
N PHE A 13 -5.03 -31.30 44.83
CA PHE A 13 -5.60 -31.17 43.48
C PHE A 13 -4.82 -30.08 42.71
N PHE A 14 -3.93 -30.50 41.83
CA PHE A 14 -3.41 -29.62 40.75
C PHE A 14 -4.53 -29.41 39.75
N THR A 15 -5.24 -28.29 39.85
CA THR A 15 -6.10 -27.82 38.76
C THR A 15 -5.19 -27.34 37.63
N ALA A 16 -4.97 -28.20 36.64
CA ALA A 16 -4.40 -27.75 35.37
C ALA A 16 -5.38 -26.73 34.76
N ALA A 17 -5.05 -25.46 34.85
CA ALA A 17 -5.76 -24.43 34.10
C ALA A 17 -5.55 -24.75 32.63
N THR A 18 -6.58 -25.28 31.95
CA THR A 18 -6.61 -25.36 30.49
C THR A 18 -6.57 -23.95 29.97
N ALA A 19 -5.44 -23.56 29.42
CA ALA A 19 -5.33 -22.29 28.67
C ALA A 19 -6.37 -22.35 27.56
N GLN A 20 -7.46 -21.63 27.72
CA GLN A 20 -8.49 -21.51 26.72
C GLN A 20 -7.90 -20.70 25.56
N ALA A 21 -7.94 -21.28 24.35
CA ALA A 21 -7.47 -20.59 23.14
C ALA A 21 -8.22 -19.25 23.02
N ALA A 22 -7.48 -18.16 22.95
CA ALA A 22 -8.07 -16.84 22.79
C ALA A 22 -8.45 -16.62 21.32
N ASP A 23 -9.70 -16.22 21.08
CA ASP A 23 -10.15 -15.74 19.76
C ASP A 23 -9.75 -14.26 19.62
N VAL A 24 -8.73 -13.97 18.82
CA VAL A 24 -8.23 -12.61 18.60
C VAL A 24 -8.66 -12.12 17.22
N THR A 25 -9.32 -10.96 17.15
CA THR A 25 -9.61 -10.28 15.90
C THR A 25 -8.73 -9.04 15.76
N LEU A 26 -7.83 -9.03 14.77
CA LEU A 26 -7.08 -7.87 14.37
C LEU A 26 -7.85 -7.07 13.32
N LEU A 27 -7.88 -5.76 13.49
CA LEU A 27 -8.39 -4.82 12.49
C LEU A 27 -7.22 -4.13 11.78
N ASN A 28 -7.14 -4.29 10.46
CA ASN A 28 -6.19 -3.65 9.57
C ASN A 28 -6.88 -2.51 8.80
N ALA A 29 -6.41 -1.28 8.94
CA ALA A 29 -6.82 -0.18 8.06
C ALA A 29 -5.85 -0.11 6.87
N SER A 30 -6.35 -0.43 5.66
CA SER A 30 -5.53 -0.68 4.48
C SER A 30 -5.95 0.18 3.28
N TYR A 31 -5.02 0.46 2.38
CA TYR A 31 -5.40 1.08 1.10
C TYR A 31 -6.03 0.04 0.15
N ASP A 32 -6.87 0.52 -0.76
CA ASP A 32 -7.81 -0.32 -1.51
C ASP A 32 -7.18 -1.32 -2.48
N ALA A 33 -6.01 -1.02 -3.05
CA ALA A 33 -5.31 -1.90 -3.99
C ALA A 33 -4.80 -3.21 -3.35
N THR A 34 -4.77 -3.31 -2.02
CA THR A 34 -4.25 -4.48 -1.28
C THR A 34 -5.31 -5.47 -0.82
N ARG A 35 -6.54 -5.31 -1.25
CA ARG A 35 -7.67 -6.11 -0.78
C ARG A 35 -7.43 -7.62 -0.91
N GLU A 36 -7.04 -8.07 -2.08
CA GLU A 36 -6.76 -9.47 -2.39
C GLU A 36 -5.52 -9.97 -1.65
N LEU A 37 -4.49 -9.12 -1.55
CA LEU A 37 -3.26 -9.41 -0.82
C LEU A 37 -3.54 -9.70 0.66
N TYR A 38 -4.18 -8.78 1.38
CA TYR A 38 -4.41 -8.94 2.82
C TYR A 38 -5.46 -10.00 3.15
N GLN A 39 -6.36 -10.33 2.24
CA GLN A 39 -7.22 -11.50 2.36
C GLN A 39 -6.38 -12.80 2.37
N THR A 40 -5.46 -12.92 1.43
CA THR A 40 -4.57 -14.11 1.32
C THR A 40 -3.59 -14.18 2.48
N LEU A 41 -2.93 -13.05 2.81
CA LEU A 41 -2.00 -12.97 3.95
C LEU A 41 -2.70 -13.27 5.28
N GLY A 42 -3.91 -12.74 5.50
CA GLY A 42 -4.69 -12.99 6.71
C GLY A 42 -5.04 -14.45 6.91
N THR A 43 -5.50 -15.12 5.85
CA THR A 43 -5.77 -16.57 5.88
C THR A 43 -4.50 -17.38 6.19
N SER A 44 -3.40 -17.05 5.53
CA SER A 44 -2.12 -17.75 5.73
C SER A 44 -1.53 -17.49 7.11
N PHE A 45 -1.62 -16.26 7.61
CA PHE A 45 -1.20 -15.90 8.96
C PHE A 45 -2.02 -16.61 10.02
N ALA A 46 -3.36 -16.66 9.88
CA ALA A 46 -4.24 -17.35 10.79
C ALA A 46 -3.89 -18.84 10.92
N ALA A 47 -3.65 -19.51 9.80
CA ALA A 47 -3.23 -20.93 9.79
C ALA A 47 -1.87 -21.15 10.46
N ARG A 48 -0.94 -20.19 10.32
CA ARG A 48 0.37 -20.23 10.98
C ARG A 48 0.24 -19.97 12.50
N TYR A 49 -0.54 -18.95 12.86
CA TYR A 49 -0.71 -18.52 14.24
C TYR A 49 -1.46 -19.57 15.09
N ALA A 50 -2.40 -20.30 14.50
CA ALA A 50 -3.12 -21.39 15.17
C ALA A 50 -2.21 -22.49 15.74
N LYS A 51 -0.97 -22.62 15.24
CA LYS A 51 0.04 -23.55 15.79
C LYS A 51 0.53 -23.14 17.19
N SER A 52 0.30 -21.89 17.62
CA SER A 52 0.58 -21.42 18.99
C SER A 52 -0.57 -21.65 19.97
N GLY A 53 -1.69 -22.22 19.51
CA GLY A 53 -2.87 -22.54 20.34
C GLY A 53 -3.99 -21.49 20.28
N ASP A 54 -3.70 -20.28 19.79
CA ASP A 54 -4.69 -19.20 19.69
C ASP A 54 -5.29 -19.13 18.28
N LYS A 55 -6.56 -18.73 18.18
CA LYS A 55 -7.22 -18.47 16.91
C LYS A 55 -7.19 -16.98 16.61
N ILE A 56 -6.80 -16.63 15.39
CA ILE A 56 -6.75 -15.25 14.95
C ILE A 56 -7.56 -15.03 13.68
N THR A 57 -8.20 -13.88 13.59
CA THR A 57 -8.88 -13.39 12.37
C THR A 57 -8.33 -12.01 12.03
N LEU A 58 -7.92 -11.82 10.77
CA LEU A 58 -7.58 -10.51 10.23
C LEU A 58 -8.79 -9.93 9.51
N SER A 59 -9.39 -8.89 10.10
CA SER A 59 -10.41 -8.07 9.44
C SER A 59 -9.75 -6.85 8.83
N SER A 60 -10.18 -6.41 7.64
CA SER A 60 -9.59 -5.25 6.98
C SER A 60 -10.65 -4.24 6.54
N SER A 61 -10.39 -2.96 6.84
CA SER A 61 -11.10 -1.82 6.24
C SER A 61 -10.27 -1.34 5.05
N HIS A 62 -10.88 -1.20 3.87
CA HIS A 62 -10.19 -0.79 2.65
C HIS A 62 -10.79 0.48 2.07
N GLY A 63 -9.92 1.42 1.64
CA GLY A 63 -10.30 2.66 1.01
C GLY A 63 -9.09 3.42 0.48
N GLY A 64 -9.26 4.67 0.06
CA GLY A 64 -8.12 5.53 -0.25
C GLY A 64 -7.22 5.70 0.96
N SER A 65 -5.88 5.64 0.78
CA SER A 65 -4.90 5.64 1.87
C SER A 65 -5.10 6.80 2.86
N GLY A 66 -5.23 8.03 2.36
CA GLY A 66 -5.50 9.19 3.21
C GLY A 66 -6.88 9.15 3.90
N ALA A 67 -7.88 8.48 3.30
CA ALA A 67 -9.18 8.28 3.93
C ALA A 67 -9.09 7.28 5.09
N GLN A 68 -8.32 6.19 4.91
CA GLN A 68 -8.06 5.23 5.98
C GLN A 68 -7.27 5.86 7.14
N ALA A 69 -6.25 6.67 6.84
CA ALA A 69 -5.53 7.42 7.86
C ALA A 69 -6.46 8.35 8.67
N ARG A 70 -7.33 9.09 7.99
CA ARG A 70 -8.35 9.93 8.66
C ARG A 70 -9.31 9.10 9.52
N ALA A 71 -9.80 7.98 9.01
CA ALA A 71 -10.68 7.10 9.79
C ALA A 71 -10.02 6.64 11.10
N VAL A 72 -8.72 6.30 11.07
CA VAL A 72 -7.97 5.93 12.30
C VAL A 72 -7.81 7.13 13.22
N ILE A 73 -7.50 8.32 12.69
CA ILE A 73 -7.41 9.57 13.48
C ILE A 73 -8.76 9.88 14.14
N ASP A 74 -9.86 9.67 13.43
CA ASP A 74 -11.22 9.96 13.87
C ASP A 74 -11.83 8.83 14.74
N GLY A 75 -11.06 7.78 15.06
CA GLY A 75 -11.45 6.81 16.08
C GLY A 75 -11.65 5.37 15.59
N LEU A 76 -11.37 5.03 14.31
CA LEU A 76 -11.35 3.64 13.88
C LEU A 76 -10.27 2.88 14.69
N GLN A 77 -10.70 1.87 15.44
CA GLN A 77 -9.84 1.12 16.37
C GLN A 77 -9.01 0.07 15.63
N ALA A 78 -8.27 0.49 14.59
CA ALA A 78 -7.36 -0.39 13.87
C ALA A 78 -6.16 -0.76 14.77
N ASP A 79 -5.76 -2.05 14.74
CA ASP A 79 -4.57 -2.56 15.42
C ASP A 79 -3.31 -2.31 14.61
N VAL A 80 -3.44 -2.42 13.30
CA VAL A 80 -2.38 -2.17 12.33
C VAL A 80 -2.89 -1.29 11.19
N VAL A 81 -1.98 -0.54 10.62
CA VAL A 81 -2.21 0.21 9.39
C VAL A 81 -1.27 -0.30 8.31
N THR A 82 -1.79 -0.46 7.10
CA THR A 82 -1.04 -0.87 5.92
C THR A 82 -1.43 0.09 4.81
N LEU A 83 -0.72 1.23 4.77
CA LEU A 83 -1.10 2.37 3.94
C LEU A 83 -0.17 2.54 2.74
N ALA A 84 -0.59 3.31 1.76
CA ALA A 84 0.17 3.51 0.54
C ALA A 84 1.38 4.45 0.73
N LEU A 85 1.37 5.28 1.79
CA LEU A 85 2.31 6.39 1.97
C LEU A 85 2.76 6.49 3.43
N ALA A 86 4.04 6.72 3.66
CA ALA A 86 4.55 7.04 4.99
C ALA A 86 3.92 8.32 5.54
N ALA A 87 3.70 9.34 4.72
CA ALA A 87 3.04 10.59 5.13
C ALA A 87 1.62 10.39 5.73
N ASP A 88 0.90 9.34 5.32
CA ASP A 88 -0.42 9.04 5.87
C ASP A 88 -0.30 8.42 7.27
N ILE A 89 0.72 7.60 7.54
CA ILE A 89 1.02 7.07 8.88
C ILE A 89 1.59 8.17 9.78
N ASP A 90 2.46 9.05 9.25
CA ASP A 90 2.98 10.22 9.96
C ASP A 90 1.83 11.15 10.42
N ALA A 91 0.77 11.26 9.64
CA ALA A 91 -0.42 12.02 10.05
C ALA A 91 -1.11 11.38 11.26
N ILE A 92 -1.21 10.05 11.33
CA ILE A 92 -1.75 9.34 12.50
C ILE A 92 -0.84 9.58 13.73
N ALA A 93 0.48 9.42 13.54
CA ALA A 93 1.45 9.63 14.60
C ALA A 93 1.46 11.07 15.16
N SER A 94 1.36 12.06 14.27
CA SER A 94 1.46 13.47 14.67
C SER A 94 0.16 14.05 15.19
N LYS A 95 -0.99 13.77 14.54
CA LYS A 95 -2.29 14.37 14.86
C LYS A 95 -3.01 13.63 15.99
N ALA A 96 -3.05 12.30 15.95
CA ALA A 96 -3.76 11.49 16.93
C ALA A 96 -2.84 10.89 18.02
N LYS A 97 -1.52 10.88 17.81
CA LYS A 97 -0.53 10.32 18.74
C LYS A 97 -0.79 8.84 19.08
N LEU A 98 -1.34 8.08 18.13
CA LEU A 98 -1.69 6.68 18.32
C LEU A 98 -0.52 5.72 18.16
N LEU A 99 0.59 6.19 17.57
CA LEU A 99 1.86 5.47 17.45
C LEU A 99 3.02 6.49 17.52
N PRO A 100 4.26 6.06 17.83
CA PRO A 100 5.40 6.97 17.95
C PRO A 100 5.86 7.48 16.58
N ARG A 101 6.59 8.60 16.57
CA ARG A 101 7.07 9.23 15.33
C ARG A 101 8.15 8.45 14.61
N ASP A 102 8.89 7.62 15.31
CA ASP A 102 9.96 6.75 14.80
C ASP A 102 9.46 5.38 14.32
N TRP A 103 8.16 5.25 14.09
CA TRP A 103 7.48 4.01 13.71
C TRP A 103 8.15 3.28 12.51
N GLN A 104 8.70 4.03 11.56
CA GLN A 104 9.37 3.46 10.37
C GLN A 104 10.61 2.63 10.70
N ALA A 105 11.31 2.96 11.79
CA ALA A 105 12.51 2.24 12.20
C ALA A 105 12.24 0.89 12.87
N ARG A 106 10.98 0.56 13.16
CA ARG A 106 10.61 -0.64 13.92
C ARG A 106 10.64 -1.94 13.12
N LEU A 107 10.53 -1.85 11.81
CA LEU A 107 10.50 -3.01 10.91
C LEU A 107 11.51 -2.80 9.77
N PRO A 108 11.99 -3.89 9.13
CA PRO A 108 12.95 -3.79 8.04
C PRO A 108 12.46 -2.92 6.88
N HIS A 109 13.41 -2.36 6.11
CA HIS A 109 13.14 -1.57 4.91
C HIS A 109 12.22 -0.37 5.16
N ASN A 110 12.44 0.38 6.25
CA ASN A 110 11.58 1.49 6.66
C ASN A 110 10.10 1.06 6.79
N SER A 111 9.88 -0.11 7.36
CA SER A 111 8.56 -0.71 7.57
C SER A 111 7.77 -0.98 6.28
N ALA A 112 8.45 -1.18 5.14
CA ALA A 112 7.83 -1.52 3.86
C ALA A 112 8.13 -2.97 3.45
N PRO A 113 7.22 -3.93 3.69
CA PRO A 113 7.46 -5.36 3.45
C PRO A 113 7.58 -5.70 1.97
N TYR A 114 6.94 -4.97 1.11
CA TYR A 114 6.97 -5.12 -0.35
C TYR A 114 7.13 -3.76 -1.04
N THR A 115 7.32 -3.81 -2.36
CA THR A 115 7.34 -2.61 -3.21
C THR A 115 6.39 -2.76 -4.39
N SER A 116 6.18 -1.66 -5.08
CA SER A 116 5.49 -1.60 -6.37
C SER A 116 6.10 -0.48 -7.21
N THR A 117 5.53 -0.23 -8.36
CA THR A 117 5.87 0.92 -9.20
C THR A 117 4.64 1.39 -9.96
N ILE A 118 4.77 2.49 -10.69
CA ILE A 118 3.71 3.00 -11.57
C ILE A 118 3.98 2.52 -12.99
N VAL A 119 2.92 2.02 -13.62
CA VAL A 119 2.91 1.57 -15.01
C VAL A 119 1.70 2.15 -15.75
N PHE A 120 1.67 1.97 -17.07
CA PHE A 120 0.56 2.36 -17.92
C PHE A 120 -0.20 1.12 -18.35
N LEU A 121 -1.51 1.09 -18.14
CA LEU A 121 -2.40 0.09 -18.73
C LEU A 121 -3.09 0.74 -19.93
N VAL A 122 -2.89 0.19 -21.11
CA VAL A 122 -3.46 0.70 -22.37
C VAL A 122 -4.42 -0.30 -22.98
N ARG A 123 -5.24 0.14 -23.90
CA ARG A 123 -6.14 -0.71 -24.67
C ARG A 123 -5.35 -1.70 -25.53
N LYS A 124 -5.93 -2.84 -25.86
CA LYS A 124 -5.35 -3.88 -26.74
C LYS A 124 -4.82 -3.27 -28.04
N GLY A 125 -3.61 -3.64 -28.41
CA GLY A 125 -2.93 -3.13 -29.59
C GLY A 125 -2.43 -1.70 -29.48
N ASN A 126 -2.62 -1.06 -28.34
CA ASN A 126 -2.11 0.30 -28.05
C ASN A 126 -2.43 1.32 -29.15
N PRO A 127 -3.71 1.61 -29.44
CA PRO A 127 -4.11 2.44 -30.61
C PRO A 127 -3.50 3.84 -30.61
N LYS A 128 -3.20 4.39 -29.41
CA LYS A 128 -2.57 5.71 -29.23
C LYS A 128 -1.04 5.66 -29.26
N GLN A 129 -0.45 4.48 -29.46
CA GLN A 129 1.01 4.27 -29.53
C GLN A 129 1.75 4.85 -28.30
N ILE A 130 1.16 4.66 -27.10
CA ILE A 130 1.74 5.11 -25.83
C ILE A 130 2.94 4.22 -25.50
N LYS A 131 4.13 4.80 -25.44
CA LYS A 131 5.40 4.12 -25.13
C LYS A 131 6.05 4.66 -23.88
N ASP A 132 5.86 5.96 -23.62
CA ASP A 132 6.49 6.64 -22.48
C ASP A 132 5.64 7.85 -22.05
N TRP A 133 6.04 8.52 -20.98
CA TRP A 133 5.37 9.67 -20.37
C TRP A 133 5.04 10.79 -21.37
N ASN A 134 5.95 11.11 -22.29
CA ASN A 134 5.70 12.15 -23.31
C ASN A 134 4.53 11.86 -24.25
N ASP A 135 4.17 10.57 -24.38
CA ASP A 135 3.04 10.21 -25.24
C ASP A 135 1.69 10.52 -24.58
N LEU A 136 1.68 10.69 -23.23
CA LEU A 136 0.48 10.96 -22.45
C LEU A 136 -0.07 12.38 -22.65
N VAL A 137 0.80 13.31 -23.08
CA VAL A 137 0.45 14.72 -23.30
C VAL A 137 0.25 15.04 -24.80
N LYS A 138 0.16 14.02 -25.65
CA LYS A 138 -0.16 14.21 -27.07
C LYS A 138 -1.62 14.58 -27.26
N PRO A 139 -1.95 15.43 -28.25
CA PRO A 139 -3.33 15.78 -28.54
C PRO A 139 -4.24 14.55 -28.75
N GLY A 140 -5.40 14.58 -28.12
CA GLY A 140 -6.40 13.52 -28.24
C GLY A 140 -6.12 12.24 -27.42
N VAL A 141 -5.10 12.24 -26.55
CA VAL A 141 -4.89 11.19 -25.54
C VAL A 141 -5.67 11.54 -24.29
N GLN A 142 -6.45 10.59 -23.77
CA GLN A 142 -7.18 10.71 -22.51
C GLN A 142 -6.56 9.79 -21.46
N VAL A 143 -6.11 10.38 -20.36
CA VAL A 143 -5.42 9.71 -19.25
C VAL A 143 -6.40 9.51 -18.09
N ILE A 144 -6.48 8.31 -17.55
CA ILE A 144 -7.18 8.03 -16.29
C ILE A 144 -6.13 7.95 -15.18
N ALA A 145 -6.32 8.74 -14.14
CA ALA A 145 -5.44 8.77 -12.97
C ALA A 145 -6.24 9.09 -11.70
N PRO A 146 -5.84 8.57 -10.53
CA PRO A 146 -6.49 8.90 -9.28
C PRO A 146 -6.09 10.30 -8.77
N ASN A 147 -6.90 10.87 -7.87
CA ASN A 147 -6.72 12.21 -7.34
C ASN A 147 -5.63 12.28 -6.24
N PRO A 148 -4.56 13.09 -6.39
CA PRO A 148 -3.50 13.24 -5.39
C PRO A 148 -3.95 13.79 -4.02
N LYS A 149 -5.11 14.41 -3.92
CA LYS A 149 -5.66 14.90 -2.64
C LYS A 149 -6.33 13.79 -1.82
N THR A 150 -6.70 12.66 -2.44
CA THR A 150 -7.47 11.60 -1.77
C THR A 150 -6.83 10.23 -1.80
N GLY A 151 -6.09 9.91 -2.85
CA GLY A 151 -5.53 8.58 -3.10
C GLY A 151 -4.02 8.50 -2.87
N GLY A 152 -3.55 7.36 -2.34
CA GLY A 152 -2.12 7.08 -2.24
C GLY A 152 -1.46 6.81 -3.60
N ALA A 153 -2.11 5.98 -4.44
CA ALA A 153 -1.64 5.69 -5.80
C ALA A 153 -1.32 6.97 -6.60
N SER A 154 -2.16 7.96 -6.46
CA SER A 154 -2.07 9.22 -7.21
C SER A 154 -0.86 10.06 -6.87
N ARG A 155 -0.42 10.05 -5.60
CA ARG A 155 0.83 10.73 -5.22
C ARG A 155 2.05 10.04 -5.84
N TRP A 156 2.04 8.73 -5.91
CA TRP A 156 3.08 7.97 -6.61
C TRP A 156 3.06 8.24 -8.11
N VAL A 157 1.88 8.30 -8.76
CA VAL A 157 1.74 8.67 -10.18
C VAL A 157 2.29 10.08 -10.43
N TYR A 158 1.91 11.05 -9.60
CA TYR A 158 2.39 12.43 -9.71
C TYR A 158 3.91 12.51 -9.58
N LEU A 159 4.49 11.88 -8.54
CA LEU A 159 5.93 11.90 -8.30
C LEU A 159 6.71 11.16 -9.39
N ALA A 160 6.16 10.08 -9.94
CA ALA A 160 6.77 9.37 -11.06
C ALA A 160 6.84 10.26 -12.32
N ALA A 161 5.74 10.94 -12.65
CA ALA A 161 5.68 11.89 -13.76
C ALA A 161 6.64 13.08 -13.57
N TRP A 162 6.70 13.61 -12.36
CA TRP A 162 7.62 14.68 -11.98
C TRP A 162 9.07 14.25 -12.16
N ALA A 163 9.46 13.11 -11.56
CA ALA A 163 10.83 12.59 -11.65
C ALA A 163 11.25 12.27 -13.08
N TYR A 164 10.33 11.78 -13.92
CA TYR A 164 10.61 11.60 -15.34
C TYR A 164 10.98 12.90 -16.02
N ALA A 165 10.16 13.94 -15.88
CA ALA A 165 10.38 15.22 -16.55
C ALA A 165 11.58 15.98 -15.98
N GLU A 166 11.83 15.90 -14.67
CA GLU A 166 12.99 16.56 -14.04
C GLU A 166 14.33 15.92 -14.45
N LYS A 167 14.35 14.60 -14.67
CA LYS A 167 15.55 13.86 -15.08
C LYS A 167 15.72 13.74 -16.60
N ALA A 168 14.80 14.28 -17.38
CA ALA A 168 14.97 14.37 -18.84
C ALA A 168 16.16 15.27 -19.20
N PRO A 169 16.80 15.11 -20.37
CA PRO A 169 17.87 16.00 -20.81
C PRO A 169 17.44 17.48 -20.77
N GLY A 170 18.17 18.31 -20.02
CA GLY A 170 17.82 19.72 -19.77
C GLY A 170 16.67 19.92 -18.77
N GLY A 171 16.19 18.86 -18.14
CA GLY A 171 15.11 18.89 -17.17
C GLY A 171 15.48 19.60 -15.86
N ASN A 172 14.47 20.17 -15.22
CA ASN A 172 14.56 20.81 -13.91
C ASN A 172 13.16 20.90 -13.28
N ALA A 173 13.05 21.45 -12.08
CA ALA A 173 11.77 21.57 -11.37
C ALA A 173 10.70 22.37 -12.15
N ASN A 174 11.08 23.38 -12.94
CA ASN A 174 10.13 24.17 -13.75
C ASN A 174 9.57 23.34 -14.91
N SER A 175 10.44 22.61 -15.62
CA SER A 175 10.00 21.71 -16.70
C SER A 175 9.15 20.55 -16.17
N ALA A 176 9.49 20.00 -15.00
CA ALA A 176 8.70 18.99 -14.33
C ALA A 176 7.31 19.52 -13.96
N ARG A 177 7.24 20.72 -13.38
CA ARG A 177 5.96 21.39 -13.08
C ARG A 177 5.11 21.59 -14.33
N ALA A 178 5.70 22.10 -15.41
CA ALA A 178 5.00 22.32 -16.68
C ALA A 178 4.48 21.00 -17.27
N PHE A 179 5.31 19.96 -17.28
CA PHE A 179 4.92 18.64 -17.76
C PHE A 179 3.77 18.03 -16.95
N VAL A 180 3.85 18.07 -15.62
CA VAL A 180 2.78 17.51 -14.77
C VAL A 180 1.49 18.33 -14.90
N ALA A 181 1.58 19.66 -15.03
CA ALA A 181 0.43 20.52 -15.32
C ALA A 181 -0.24 20.11 -16.65
N ASP A 182 0.56 19.85 -17.68
CA ASP A 182 0.04 19.41 -18.98
C ASP A 182 -0.57 18.02 -18.91
N LEU A 183 0.08 17.08 -18.24
CA LEU A 183 -0.46 15.73 -18.01
C LEU A 183 -1.86 15.78 -17.39
N TYR A 184 -2.07 16.59 -16.37
CA TYR A 184 -3.37 16.67 -15.70
C TYR A 184 -4.47 17.35 -16.52
N LYS A 185 -4.15 18.11 -17.58
CA LYS A 185 -5.14 18.58 -18.57
C LYS A 185 -5.72 17.44 -19.41
N HIS A 186 -4.96 16.35 -19.57
CA HIS A 186 -5.39 15.14 -20.26
C HIS A 186 -6.18 14.17 -19.37
N VAL A 187 -6.40 14.51 -18.08
CA VAL A 187 -7.12 13.68 -17.12
C VAL A 187 -8.57 14.18 -16.96
N PRO A 188 -9.54 13.60 -17.69
CA PRO A 188 -10.93 14.05 -17.62
C PRO A 188 -11.63 13.65 -16.33
N VAL A 189 -11.14 12.62 -15.62
CA VAL A 189 -11.74 12.09 -14.40
C VAL A 189 -10.64 11.82 -13.38
N LEU A 190 -10.75 12.42 -12.21
CA LEU A 190 -9.91 12.14 -11.03
C LEU A 190 -10.68 11.28 -10.04
N ASP A 191 -10.49 9.98 -10.09
CA ASP A 191 -11.08 9.04 -9.15
C ASP A 191 -10.47 9.19 -7.75
N SER A 192 -11.24 8.85 -6.72
CA SER A 192 -10.81 9.00 -5.33
C SER A 192 -9.69 8.02 -4.91
N SER A 193 -9.44 6.96 -5.70
CA SER A 193 -8.48 5.91 -5.38
C SER A 193 -7.95 5.20 -6.61
N GLY A 194 -6.86 4.42 -6.46
CA GLY A 194 -6.29 3.61 -7.54
C GLY A 194 -7.26 2.56 -8.07
N ARG A 195 -7.97 1.84 -7.19
CA ARG A 195 -8.98 0.87 -7.59
C ARG A 195 -10.15 1.55 -8.32
N GLY A 196 -10.56 2.74 -7.88
CA GLY A 196 -11.58 3.55 -8.58
C GLY A 196 -11.17 3.84 -10.02
N SER A 197 -9.94 4.27 -10.24
CA SER A 197 -9.40 4.53 -11.58
C SER A 197 -9.34 3.26 -12.45
N SER A 198 -8.96 2.11 -11.85
CA SER A 198 -9.03 0.82 -12.56
C SER A 198 -10.45 0.51 -13.03
N VAL A 199 -11.48 0.73 -12.20
CA VAL A 199 -12.89 0.52 -12.56
C VAL A 199 -13.34 1.50 -13.65
N THR A 200 -12.97 2.77 -13.54
CA THR A 200 -13.28 3.79 -14.56
C THR A 200 -12.69 3.39 -15.91
N PHE A 201 -11.45 2.94 -15.95
CA PHE A 201 -10.80 2.50 -17.17
C PHE A 201 -11.38 1.18 -17.68
N THR A 202 -11.42 0.12 -16.86
CA THR A 202 -11.74 -1.24 -17.34
C THR A 202 -13.25 -1.48 -17.49
N LYS A 203 -14.09 -0.99 -16.58
CA LYS A 203 -15.54 -1.30 -16.58
C LYS A 203 -16.39 -0.22 -17.20
N ARG A 204 -15.99 1.06 -17.07
CA ARG A 204 -16.70 2.18 -17.70
C ARG A 204 -16.18 2.49 -19.11
N GLY A 205 -15.04 1.92 -19.51
CA GLY A 205 -14.46 2.07 -20.82
C GLY A 205 -13.88 3.46 -21.12
N LEU A 206 -13.66 4.30 -20.11
CA LEU A 206 -13.16 5.67 -20.27
C LEU A 206 -11.63 5.70 -20.40
N GLY A 207 -11.13 6.65 -21.17
CA GLY A 207 -9.70 6.92 -21.36
C GLY A 207 -8.98 5.95 -22.30
N ASP A 208 -7.83 6.38 -22.77
CA ASP A 208 -6.92 5.62 -23.64
C ASP A 208 -5.84 4.89 -22.83
N VAL A 209 -5.46 5.46 -21.71
CA VAL A 209 -4.41 4.96 -20.81
C VAL A 209 -4.77 5.20 -19.34
N LEU A 210 -4.50 4.19 -18.49
CA LEU A 210 -4.62 4.29 -17.06
C LEU A 210 -3.21 4.32 -16.44
N LEU A 211 -2.94 5.32 -15.61
CA LEU A 211 -1.76 5.39 -14.76
C LEU A 211 -2.07 4.81 -13.39
N ASN A 212 -1.46 3.70 -13.04
CA ASN A 212 -1.75 3.06 -11.75
C ASN A 212 -0.58 2.19 -11.26
N TRP A 213 -0.79 1.58 -10.11
CA TRP A 213 0.08 0.57 -9.56
C TRP A 213 0.30 -0.60 -10.52
N GLU A 214 1.52 -1.14 -10.54
CA GLU A 214 1.85 -2.34 -11.29
C GLU A 214 0.95 -3.53 -10.92
N ASN A 215 0.67 -3.73 -9.63
CA ASN A 215 -0.23 -4.81 -9.17
C ASN A 215 -1.67 -4.63 -9.67
N GLU A 216 -2.20 -3.41 -9.75
CA GLU A 216 -3.53 -3.16 -10.32
C GLU A 216 -3.58 -3.47 -11.82
N ALA A 217 -2.54 -3.09 -12.56
CA ALA A 217 -2.44 -3.38 -13.98
C ALA A 217 -2.31 -4.90 -14.24
N LEU A 218 -1.46 -5.59 -13.48
CA LEU A 218 -1.30 -7.04 -13.57
C LEU A 218 -2.58 -7.79 -13.17
N LEU A 219 -3.29 -7.30 -12.15
CA LEU A 219 -4.57 -7.85 -11.74
C LEU A 219 -5.64 -7.67 -12.84
N ALA A 220 -5.66 -6.52 -13.52
CA ALA A 220 -6.57 -6.28 -14.65
C ALA A 220 -6.35 -7.28 -15.77
N LEU A 221 -5.10 -7.65 -16.09
CA LEU A 221 -4.80 -8.67 -17.11
C LEU A 221 -5.24 -10.09 -16.70
N LYS A 222 -5.55 -10.34 -15.44
CA LYS A 222 -6.05 -11.64 -14.94
C LYS A 222 -7.57 -11.72 -14.91
N GLN A 223 -8.27 -10.61 -15.14
CA GLN A 223 -9.72 -10.62 -15.24
C GLN A 223 -10.19 -11.30 -16.55
N PRO A 224 -11.46 -11.74 -16.66
CA PRO A 224 -11.97 -12.37 -17.88
C PRO A 224 -11.82 -11.52 -19.15
N ASP A 225 -11.84 -10.19 -19.01
CA ASP A 225 -11.64 -9.20 -20.07
C ASP A 225 -10.18 -8.69 -20.16
N GLY A 226 -9.24 -9.38 -19.49
CA GLY A 226 -7.83 -8.96 -19.40
C GLY A 226 -7.08 -8.93 -20.73
N ASP A 227 -7.53 -9.71 -21.72
CA ASP A 227 -6.98 -9.71 -23.08
C ASP A 227 -7.29 -8.42 -23.87
N GLN A 228 -8.16 -7.55 -23.35
CA GLN A 228 -8.46 -6.22 -23.91
C GLN A 228 -7.43 -5.15 -23.52
N TYR A 229 -6.43 -5.48 -22.71
CA TYR A 229 -5.45 -4.55 -22.18
C TYR A 229 -4.03 -5.06 -22.38
N GLN A 230 -3.07 -4.14 -22.31
CA GLN A 230 -1.65 -4.44 -22.23
C GLN A 230 -0.93 -3.43 -21.32
N ILE A 231 0.14 -3.86 -20.67
CA ILE A 231 0.96 -3.00 -19.82
C ILE A 231 2.09 -2.40 -20.65
N VAL A 232 2.30 -1.11 -20.50
CA VAL A 232 3.47 -0.39 -20.98
C VAL A 232 4.28 0.03 -19.76
N TYR A 233 5.53 -0.39 -19.71
CA TYR A 233 6.49 0.04 -18.71
C TYR A 233 7.21 1.29 -19.24
N PRO A 234 7.12 2.45 -18.55
CA PRO A 234 7.80 3.66 -19.00
C PRO A 234 9.31 3.55 -18.85
N SER A 235 10.05 4.40 -19.54
CA SER A 235 11.52 4.45 -19.47
C SER A 235 12.06 4.73 -18.06
N ARG A 236 11.28 5.39 -17.22
CA ARG A 236 11.53 5.68 -15.81
C ARG A 236 10.20 5.69 -15.03
N SER A 237 10.24 5.14 -13.83
CA SER A 237 9.12 5.21 -12.88
C SER A 237 9.63 5.55 -11.47
N ILE A 238 8.90 5.17 -10.44
CA ILE A 238 9.21 5.43 -9.04
C ILE A 238 9.18 4.15 -8.22
N LEU A 239 10.12 3.99 -7.28
CA LEU A 239 10.08 2.93 -6.28
C LEU A 239 9.00 3.28 -5.25
N ALA A 240 7.89 2.61 -5.36
CA ALA A 240 6.82 2.77 -4.38
C ALA A 240 7.00 1.78 -3.23
N GLU A 241 7.03 2.30 -2.01
CA GLU A 241 7.31 1.57 -0.77
C GLU A 241 6.14 1.73 0.21
N PRO A 242 5.02 0.98 0.02
CA PRO A 242 3.88 1.06 0.93
C PRO A 242 4.24 0.55 2.32
N PRO A 243 4.16 1.40 3.36
CA PRO A 243 4.57 1.02 4.69
C PRO A 243 3.45 0.39 5.51
N VAL A 244 3.85 -0.30 6.57
CA VAL A 244 2.98 -0.88 7.58
C VAL A 244 3.39 -0.42 8.97
N ALA A 245 2.44 -0.30 9.90
CA ALA A 245 2.76 0.06 11.28
C ALA A 245 1.74 -0.51 12.27
N LEU A 246 2.22 -0.75 13.50
CA LEU A 246 1.38 -1.00 14.67
C LEU A 246 0.71 0.32 15.10
N VAL A 247 -0.57 0.27 15.42
CA VAL A 247 -1.28 1.38 16.07
C VAL A 247 -1.25 1.14 17.56
N ASP A 248 -0.16 1.54 18.20
CA ASP A 248 0.21 1.16 19.57
C ASP A 248 -0.92 1.33 20.58
N VAL A 249 -1.51 2.53 20.63
CA VAL A 249 -2.55 2.87 21.61
C VAL A 249 -3.79 1.98 21.43
N ASN A 250 -4.18 1.70 20.19
CA ASN A 250 -5.33 0.86 19.91
C ASN A 250 -5.05 -0.61 20.26
N ALA A 251 -3.89 -1.12 19.84
CA ALA A 251 -3.48 -2.49 20.11
C ALA A 251 -3.35 -2.78 21.61
N ASP A 252 -2.82 -1.82 22.39
CA ASP A 252 -2.75 -1.93 23.85
C ASP A 252 -4.13 -1.94 24.49
N LYS A 253 -4.99 -0.98 24.11
CA LYS A 253 -6.35 -0.88 24.62
C LYS A 253 -7.18 -2.11 24.34
N ARG A 254 -6.97 -2.75 23.18
CA ARG A 254 -7.68 -3.96 22.75
C ARG A 254 -7.02 -5.26 23.21
N GLY A 255 -5.83 -5.19 23.84
CA GLY A 255 -5.06 -6.37 24.24
C GLY A 255 -4.55 -7.22 23.06
N THR A 256 -4.43 -6.63 21.87
CA THR A 256 -4.08 -7.32 20.63
C THR A 256 -2.62 -7.13 20.21
N ARG A 257 -1.82 -6.37 20.95
CA ARG A 257 -0.43 -6.00 20.61
C ARG A 257 0.41 -7.20 20.15
N LYS A 258 0.45 -8.26 20.96
CA LYS A 258 1.25 -9.47 20.64
C LYS A 258 0.89 -10.06 19.28
N ALA A 259 -0.40 -10.16 18.99
CA ALA A 259 -0.90 -10.71 17.74
C ALA A 259 -0.64 -9.75 16.55
N ALA A 260 -0.78 -8.44 16.75
CA ALA A 260 -0.52 -7.41 15.75
C ALA A 260 0.98 -7.35 15.38
N GLU A 261 1.88 -7.39 16.35
CA GLU A 261 3.33 -7.47 16.13
C GLU A 261 3.72 -8.77 15.42
N ALA A 262 3.12 -9.90 15.80
CA ALA A 262 3.34 -11.18 15.13
C ALA A 262 2.88 -11.11 13.65
N PHE A 263 1.75 -10.46 13.36
CA PHE A 263 1.27 -10.26 12.00
C PHE A 263 2.23 -9.38 11.19
N LEU A 264 2.66 -8.24 11.73
CA LEU A 264 3.58 -7.34 11.03
C LEU A 264 4.93 -8.02 10.73
N ASN A 265 5.48 -8.78 11.69
CA ASN A 265 6.70 -9.56 11.48
C ASN A 265 6.50 -10.71 10.46
N TYR A 266 5.30 -11.30 10.40
CA TYR A 266 4.97 -12.32 9.43
C TYR A 266 5.12 -11.83 7.99
N LEU A 267 4.82 -10.57 7.69
CA LEU A 267 4.92 -9.98 6.35
C LEU A 267 6.33 -10.07 5.75
N TYR A 268 7.37 -10.19 6.59
CA TYR A 268 8.77 -10.33 6.15
C TYR A 268 9.25 -11.79 6.06
N THR A 269 8.38 -12.76 6.31
CA THR A 269 8.74 -14.17 6.17
C THR A 269 8.75 -14.61 4.71
N PRO A 270 9.56 -15.61 4.32
CA PRO A 270 9.55 -16.12 2.94
C PRO A 270 8.15 -16.55 2.46
N GLN A 271 7.31 -17.08 3.35
CA GLN A 271 5.95 -17.47 3.03
C GLN A 271 5.08 -16.26 2.65
N ALA A 272 5.16 -15.16 3.40
CA ALA A 272 4.42 -13.94 3.10
C ALA A 272 4.97 -13.27 1.83
N GLN A 273 6.28 -13.21 1.67
CA GLN A 273 6.94 -12.66 0.48
C GLN A 273 6.56 -13.40 -0.81
N GLU A 274 6.37 -14.72 -0.75
CA GLU A 274 5.86 -15.51 -1.89
C GLU A 274 4.38 -15.17 -2.17
N ILE A 275 3.56 -14.93 -1.14
CA ILE A 275 2.16 -14.48 -1.29
C ILE A 275 2.12 -13.09 -1.90
N GLU A 276 2.97 -12.18 -1.47
CA GLU A 276 3.09 -10.83 -2.05
C GLU A 276 3.39 -10.89 -3.55
N ALA A 277 4.39 -11.70 -3.94
CA ALA A 277 4.76 -11.88 -5.35
C ALA A 277 3.60 -12.44 -6.19
N ARG A 278 2.85 -13.42 -5.68
CA ARG A 278 1.68 -14.00 -6.35
C ARG A 278 0.51 -13.03 -6.48
N ASN A 279 0.43 -12.05 -5.58
CA ASN A 279 -0.53 -10.94 -5.63
C ASN A 279 0.03 -9.71 -6.35
N PHE A 280 1.11 -9.88 -7.13
CA PHE A 280 1.71 -8.86 -8.00
C PHE A 280 2.38 -7.70 -7.26
N TYR A 281 2.81 -7.91 -6.01
CA TYR A 281 3.69 -7.00 -5.30
C TYR A 281 5.13 -7.49 -5.39
N ARG A 282 6.09 -6.59 -5.56
CA ARG A 282 7.51 -6.91 -5.65
C ARG A 282 8.03 -7.23 -4.25
N PRO A 283 8.38 -8.49 -3.95
CA PRO A 283 8.88 -8.86 -2.62
C PRO A 283 10.26 -8.25 -2.35
N ARG A 284 10.59 -8.06 -1.09
CA ARG A 284 11.93 -7.63 -0.66
C ARG A 284 12.95 -8.77 -0.71
N ASP A 285 12.50 -9.99 -0.56
CA ASP A 285 13.34 -11.18 -0.69
C ASP A 285 13.81 -11.33 -2.13
N GLN A 286 15.13 -11.19 -2.33
CA GLN A 286 15.74 -11.20 -3.65
C GLN A 286 15.70 -12.58 -4.33
N GLN A 287 15.68 -13.68 -3.55
CA GLN A 287 15.56 -15.03 -4.11
C GLN A 287 14.14 -15.26 -4.64
N ILE A 288 13.13 -14.79 -3.92
CA ILE A 288 11.74 -14.83 -4.36
C ILE A 288 11.54 -13.90 -5.55
N LEU A 289 12.00 -12.65 -5.48
CA LEU A 289 11.90 -11.69 -6.59
C LEU A 289 12.52 -12.26 -7.89
N ALA A 290 13.63 -12.97 -7.78
CA ALA A 290 14.28 -13.58 -8.93
C ALA A 290 13.40 -14.62 -9.66
N LYS A 291 12.53 -15.34 -8.94
CA LYS A 291 11.56 -16.28 -9.54
C LYS A 291 10.51 -15.57 -10.38
N TYR A 292 10.22 -14.33 -10.06
CA TYR A 292 9.16 -13.51 -10.70
C TYR A 292 9.70 -12.48 -11.70
N ARG A 293 10.94 -12.60 -12.19
CA ARG A 293 11.55 -11.64 -13.13
C ARG A 293 10.76 -11.42 -14.42
N LYS A 294 10.00 -12.41 -14.87
CA LYS A 294 9.12 -12.26 -16.04
C LYS A 294 7.90 -11.40 -15.74
N THR A 295 7.44 -11.40 -14.48
CA THR A 295 6.32 -10.59 -14.01
C THR A 295 6.77 -9.17 -13.69
N PHE A 296 7.96 -9.02 -13.12
CA PHE A 296 8.51 -7.75 -12.63
C PHE A 296 9.79 -7.37 -13.39
N PRO A 297 9.67 -6.73 -14.55
CA PRO A 297 10.85 -6.28 -15.29
C PRO A 297 11.61 -5.22 -14.51
N ASN A 298 12.92 -5.16 -14.72
CA ASN A 298 13.75 -4.09 -14.19
C ASN A 298 13.50 -2.81 -14.98
N LEU A 299 13.35 -1.70 -14.28
CA LEU A 299 13.28 -0.36 -14.87
C LEU A 299 13.97 0.67 -13.96
N PRO A 300 14.45 1.77 -14.50
CA PRO A 300 14.98 2.88 -13.71
C PRO A 300 13.90 3.46 -12.80
N LEU A 301 14.17 3.53 -11.49
CA LEU A 301 13.23 4.02 -10.50
C LEU A 301 13.80 5.25 -9.77
N ALA A 302 13.01 6.31 -9.70
CA ALA A 302 13.21 7.38 -8.74
C ALA A 302 12.85 6.92 -7.34
N THR A 303 13.39 7.57 -6.31
CA THR A 303 12.99 7.31 -4.92
C THR A 303 12.53 8.61 -4.26
N VAL A 304 11.61 8.51 -3.29
CA VAL A 304 11.14 9.70 -2.59
C VAL A 304 12.25 10.34 -1.77
N ASP A 305 13.12 9.55 -1.18
CA ASP A 305 14.21 10.07 -0.35
C ASP A 305 15.27 10.79 -1.18
N ALA A 306 15.77 10.18 -2.25
CA ALA A 306 16.85 10.77 -3.05
C ALA A 306 16.38 11.90 -3.98
N ASP A 307 15.20 11.76 -4.60
CA ASP A 307 14.74 12.69 -5.63
C ASP A 307 13.82 13.79 -5.05
N PHE A 308 13.18 13.58 -3.89
CA PHE A 308 12.24 14.54 -3.31
C PHE A 308 12.60 14.96 -1.87
N GLY A 309 13.67 14.41 -1.29
CA GLY A 309 14.12 14.72 0.08
C GLY A 309 13.20 14.16 1.17
N GLY A 310 12.56 13.03 0.91
CA GLY A 310 11.68 12.30 1.82
C GLY A 310 10.21 12.74 1.77
N TRP A 311 9.34 11.91 2.36
CA TRP A 311 7.90 12.12 2.32
C TRP A 311 7.45 13.42 2.98
N ALA A 312 8.09 13.86 4.07
CA ALA A 312 7.73 15.11 4.74
C ALA A 312 7.89 16.31 3.79
N LYS A 313 9.00 16.39 3.06
CA LYS A 313 9.26 17.44 2.08
C LYS A 313 8.36 17.31 0.86
N ALA A 314 8.22 16.11 0.30
CA ALA A 314 7.34 15.86 -0.84
C ALA A 314 5.90 16.25 -0.53
N GLN A 315 5.38 15.89 0.64
CA GLN A 315 4.04 16.24 1.10
C GLN A 315 3.85 17.76 1.23
N ALA A 316 4.79 18.44 1.88
CA ALA A 316 4.73 19.89 2.08
C ALA A 316 4.80 20.67 0.76
N THR A 317 5.68 20.23 -0.15
CA THR A 317 5.90 20.92 -1.43
C THR A 317 4.77 20.69 -2.42
N HIS A 318 4.34 19.43 -2.58
CA HIS A 318 3.49 19.05 -3.70
C HIS A 318 2.01 18.87 -3.34
N PHE A 319 1.68 18.39 -2.12
CA PHE A 319 0.34 17.87 -1.82
C PHE A 319 -0.38 18.58 -0.66
N ALA A 320 0.34 19.39 0.15
CA ALA A 320 -0.29 20.25 1.15
C ALA A 320 -1.25 21.25 0.50
N ASP A 321 -2.13 21.82 1.28
CA ASP A 321 -3.04 22.87 0.81
C ASP A 321 -2.21 24.07 0.30
N GLY A 322 -2.52 24.50 -0.93
CA GLY A 322 -1.73 25.48 -1.65
C GLY A 322 -0.41 24.96 -2.24
N GLY A 323 -0.12 23.69 -2.11
CA GLY A 323 1.05 23.04 -2.72
C GLY A 323 1.03 23.04 -4.24
N VAL A 324 2.10 22.51 -4.87
CA VAL A 324 2.25 22.57 -6.33
C VAL A 324 1.06 21.95 -7.06
N PHE A 325 0.49 20.85 -6.56
CA PHE A 325 -0.66 20.20 -7.19
C PHE A 325 -1.88 21.15 -7.25
N ASP A 326 -2.20 21.86 -6.17
CA ASP A 326 -3.32 22.82 -6.14
C ASP A 326 -3.11 24.01 -7.08
N GLN A 327 -1.85 24.37 -7.33
CA GLN A 327 -1.51 25.47 -8.23
C GLN A 327 -1.61 25.08 -9.71
N ILE A 328 -1.34 23.82 -10.06
CA ILE A 328 -1.36 23.35 -11.45
C ILE A 328 -2.70 22.75 -11.87
N TYR A 329 -3.47 22.20 -10.94
CA TYR A 329 -4.77 21.61 -11.19
C TYR A 329 -5.88 22.50 -10.63
N GLN A 330 -6.52 23.25 -11.54
CA GLN A 330 -7.66 24.12 -11.22
C GLN A 330 -8.85 23.67 -12.07
N PRO A 331 -9.73 22.78 -11.55
CA PRO A 331 -10.89 22.34 -12.29
C PRO A 331 -11.81 23.51 -12.61
N GLY A 332 -12.14 23.71 -13.88
CA GLY A 332 -13.07 24.74 -14.35
C GLY A 332 -12.44 26.10 -14.67
N LYS A 333 -11.12 26.19 -14.78
CA LYS A 333 -10.45 27.36 -15.38
C LYS A 333 -9.87 27.03 -16.72
#